data_d27e4cbc21b40b2dba4b89d5448a9fa8
#
_entry.id   d27e4cbc21b40b2dba4b89d5448a9fa8
#
_cell.length_a   1.000
_cell.length_b   1.000
_cell.length_c   1.000
_cell.angle_alpha   90.00
_cell.angle_beta   90.00
_cell.angle_gamma   90.00
#
_symmetry.space_group_name_H-M   'P 1'
#
loop_
_entity.id
_entity.type
_entity.pdbx_description
1 polymer ?
#
loop_
_entity_poly.entity_id
_entity_poly.type
_entity_poly.pdbx_seq_one_letter_code
_entity_poly.pdbx_strand_id
1 'polypeptide(L)'
;MTAAPAQPVALVTGAGRGIGREIALALAREGCHVAVAARSSDQVSATAAAVADLGVRAIPLVLDVTDESAVTRGIGSVAASLGPVDVLVNNAGIAESASFARTDAALWERHLRVNATGPYLLARAVLPAMLERRWGRVINIASLAGLVGAPYVAAYTASKHALVGLTRALAAEVAGKGVTVNAICPGFAATDIVWNGARNIAARTGKSFEEAVAAMARLNPGGRLIEPAEVAAVAAKLIRDDATNGEAIVLDGTK
;
A
#
# COMPACT_ATOMS: atom_id res chain seq x y z
N MET A 1 10.31 21.81 13.27
CA MET A 1 9.85 20.42 13.05
C MET A 1 10.36 19.59 14.21
N THR A 2 9.52 18.72 14.76
CA THR A 2 9.92 17.75 15.81
C THR A 2 10.86 16.73 15.17
N ALA A 3 11.93 16.30 15.87
CA ALA A 3 12.80 15.24 15.37
C ALA A 3 12.01 13.93 15.18
N ALA A 4 12.40 13.13 14.20
CA ALA A 4 11.84 11.80 14.00
C ALA A 4 12.02 10.96 15.28
N PRO A 5 11.06 10.08 15.64
CA PRO A 5 11.26 9.10 16.70
C PRO A 5 12.52 8.26 16.43
N ALA A 6 13.26 7.91 17.50
CA ALA A 6 14.48 7.10 17.35
C ALA A 6 14.20 5.72 16.74
N GLN A 7 13.05 5.15 17.05
CA GLN A 7 12.54 3.88 16.52
C GLN A 7 11.05 4.03 16.17
N PRO A 8 10.72 4.54 14.98
CA PRO A 8 9.33 4.74 14.58
C PRO A 8 8.53 3.43 14.53
N VAL A 9 7.25 3.49 14.84
CA VAL A 9 6.32 2.35 14.70
C VAL A 9 5.63 2.43 13.35
N ALA A 10 5.85 1.45 12.50
CA ALA A 10 5.21 1.33 11.19
C ALA A 10 4.07 0.30 11.24
N LEU A 11 2.91 0.66 10.69
CA LEU A 11 1.84 -0.27 10.36
C LEU A 11 1.78 -0.43 8.84
N VAL A 12 2.00 -1.66 8.35
CA VAL A 12 1.96 -1.97 6.92
C VAL A 12 0.81 -2.93 6.65
N THR A 13 -0.17 -2.51 5.83
CA THR A 13 -1.31 -3.35 5.46
C THR A 13 -1.06 -4.15 4.19
N GLY A 14 -1.68 -5.34 4.06
CA GLY A 14 -1.37 -6.25 2.97
C GLY A 14 0.08 -6.74 2.99
N ALA A 15 0.69 -6.78 4.18
CA ALA A 15 2.13 -7.03 4.36
C ALA A 15 2.51 -8.52 4.45
N GLY A 16 1.56 -9.44 4.24
CA GLY A 16 1.86 -10.88 4.26
C GLY A 16 2.68 -11.37 3.05
N ARG A 17 2.72 -10.60 1.94
CA ARG A 17 3.41 -10.97 0.69
C ARG A 17 3.63 -9.76 -0.22
N GLY A 18 4.34 -9.97 -1.33
CA GLY A 18 4.51 -8.99 -2.41
C GLY A 18 5.07 -7.65 -1.93
N ILE A 19 4.53 -6.56 -2.47
CA ILE A 19 4.97 -5.18 -2.16
C ILE A 19 4.92 -4.90 -0.66
N GLY A 20 3.82 -5.26 0.01
CA GLY A 20 3.68 -4.97 1.44
C GLY A 20 4.71 -5.68 2.31
N ARG A 21 5.09 -6.92 1.98
CA ARG A 21 6.15 -7.66 2.66
C ARG A 21 7.51 -6.97 2.46
N GLU A 22 7.84 -6.60 1.24
CA GLU A 22 9.11 -5.93 0.95
C GLU A 22 9.18 -4.55 1.62
N ILE A 23 8.06 -3.81 1.68
CA ILE A 23 8.00 -2.54 2.44
C ILE A 23 8.23 -2.80 3.93
N ALA A 24 7.58 -3.81 4.53
CA ALA A 24 7.77 -4.14 5.95
C ALA A 24 9.24 -4.44 6.27
N LEU A 25 9.92 -5.22 5.42
CA LEU A 25 11.35 -5.52 5.55
C LEU A 25 12.23 -4.28 5.34
N ALA A 26 11.90 -3.42 4.38
CA ALA A 26 12.65 -2.20 4.12
C ALA A 26 12.54 -1.22 5.31
N LEU A 27 11.34 -1.02 5.86
CA LEU A 27 11.14 -0.17 7.03
C LEU A 27 11.84 -0.72 8.29
N ALA A 28 11.89 -2.05 8.44
CA ALA A 28 12.66 -2.69 9.51
C ALA A 28 14.16 -2.38 9.40
N ARG A 29 14.73 -2.42 8.19
CA ARG A 29 16.15 -2.04 7.95
C ARG A 29 16.42 -0.57 8.24
N GLU A 30 15.40 0.29 8.14
CA GLU A 30 15.44 1.69 8.55
C GLU A 30 15.28 1.89 10.08
N GLY A 31 15.18 0.80 10.85
CA GLY A 31 15.03 0.82 12.31
C GLY A 31 13.61 0.95 12.83
N CYS A 32 12.59 0.87 11.97
CA CYS A 32 11.20 0.90 12.42
C CYS A 32 10.81 -0.41 13.13
N HIS A 33 10.04 -0.32 14.20
CA HIS A 33 9.22 -1.43 14.70
C HIS A 33 8.03 -1.60 13.76
N VAL A 34 7.63 -2.84 13.45
CA VAL A 34 6.64 -3.07 12.39
C VAL A 34 5.45 -3.91 12.85
N ALA A 35 4.26 -3.38 12.71
CA ALA A 35 3.02 -4.16 12.73
C ALA A 35 2.71 -4.64 11.30
N VAL A 36 2.77 -5.94 11.08
CA VAL A 36 2.55 -6.61 9.80
C VAL A 36 1.08 -7.00 9.71
N ALA A 37 0.28 -6.27 8.93
CA ALA A 37 -1.16 -6.48 8.87
C ALA A 37 -1.62 -7.11 7.55
N ALA A 38 -2.40 -8.18 7.61
CA ALA A 38 -3.14 -8.76 6.48
C ALA A 38 -4.21 -9.73 7.00
N ARG A 39 -5.02 -10.32 6.09
CA ARG A 39 -6.08 -11.27 6.47
C ARG A 39 -5.59 -12.68 6.78
N SER A 40 -4.45 -13.10 6.25
CA SER A 40 -3.89 -14.45 6.44
C SER A 40 -2.96 -14.47 7.65
N SER A 41 -3.33 -15.20 8.69
CA SER A 41 -2.54 -15.40 9.92
C SER A 41 -1.14 -15.92 9.62
N ASP A 42 -1.03 -16.96 8.79
CA ASP A 42 0.26 -17.59 8.49
C ASP A 42 1.20 -16.63 7.76
N GLN A 43 0.68 -15.85 6.80
CA GLN A 43 1.48 -14.90 6.04
C GLN A 43 1.97 -13.73 6.91
N VAL A 44 1.12 -13.18 7.80
CA VAL A 44 1.55 -12.10 8.69
C VAL A 44 2.55 -12.59 9.72
N SER A 45 2.37 -13.81 10.24
CA SER A 45 3.31 -14.43 11.19
C SER A 45 4.68 -14.67 10.55
N ALA A 46 4.72 -15.23 9.35
CA ALA A 46 5.96 -15.45 8.60
C ALA A 46 6.70 -14.15 8.29
N THR A 47 5.96 -13.12 7.87
CA THR A 47 6.58 -11.81 7.60
C THR A 47 7.04 -11.12 8.89
N ALA A 48 6.27 -11.19 9.98
CA ALA A 48 6.67 -10.61 11.26
C ALA A 48 7.94 -11.29 11.82
N ALA A 49 8.07 -12.60 11.68
CA ALA A 49 9.30 -13.31 12.04
C ALA A 49 10.49 -12.79 11.22
N ALA A 50 10.35 -12.70 9.89
CA ALA A 50 11.41 -12.19 9.02
C ALA A 50 11.78 -10.71 9.31
N VAL A 51 10.84 -9.90 9.77
CA VAL A 51 11.09 -8.54 10.25
C VAL A 51 11.85 -8.56 11.58
N ALA A 52 11.46 -9.42 12.52
CA ALA A 52 12.12 -9.54 13.82
C ALA A 52 13.59 -10.01 13.69
N ASP A 53 13.89 -10.86 12.71
CA ASP A 53 15.26 -11.29 12.40
C ASP A 53 16.21 -10.12 12.00
N LEU A 54 15.64 -8.96 11.66
CA LEU A 54 16.38 -7.73 11.37
C LEU A 54 16.71 -6.90 12.64
N GLY A 55 16.38 -7.42 13.85
CA GLY A 55 16.73 -6.81 15.13
C GLY A 55 15.76 -5.74 15.62
N VAL A 56 14.56 -5.63 15.04
CA VAL A 56 13.51 -4.73 15.48
C VAL A 56 12.33 -5.50 16.06
N ARG A 57 11.45 -4.84 16.82
CA ARG A 57 10.21 -5.48 17.27
C ARG A 57 9.22 -5.59 16.12
N ALA A 58 8.54 -6.73 16.02
CA ALA A 58 7.50 -6.95 15.04
C ALA A 58 6.30 -7.68 15.66
N ILE A 59 5.10 -7.35 15.23
CA ILE A 59 3.89 -8.08 15.60
C ILE A 59 3.08 -8.45 14.34
N PRO A 60 2.57 -9.68 14.27
CA PRO A 60 1.56 -10.04 13.29
C PRO A 60 0.20 -9.48 13.70
N LEU A 61 -0.55 -8.93 12.75
CA LEU A 61 -1.88 -8.39 12.95
C LEU A 61 -2.84 -8.95 11.90
N VAL A 62 -3.76 -9.83 12.29
CA VAL A 62 -4.83 -10.28 11.39
C VAL A 62 -5.87 -9.18 11.29
N LEU A 63 -6.00 -8.58 10.10
CA LEU A 63 -6.81 -7.38 9.88
C LEU A 63 -7.50 -7.40 8.52
N ASP A 64 -8.83 -7.23 8.52
CA ASP A 64 -9.57 -6.77 7.36
C ASP A 64 -9.70 -5.25 7.42
N VAL A 65 -9.07 -4.56 6.47
CA VAL A 65 -9.06 -3.08 6.41
C VAL A 65 -10.44 -2.48 6.12
N THR A 66 -11.41 -3.30 5.72
CA THR A 66 -12.79 -2.86 5.42
C THR A 66 -13.70 -2.87 6.64
N ASP A 67 -13.28 -3.47 7.74
CA ASP A 67 -14.00 -3.51 9.02
C ASP A 67 -13.47 -2.41 9.96
N GLU A 68 -14.27 -1.35 10.14
CA GLU A 68 -13.93 -0.20 11.00
C GLU A 68 -13.66 -0.62 12.45
N SER A 69 -14.43 -1.57 12.98
CA SER A 69 -14.23 -2.08 14.33
C SER A 69 -12.91 -2.84 14.46
N ALA A 70 -12.57 -3.67 13.46
CA ALA A 70 -11.29 -4.38 13.42
C ALA A 70 -10.11 -3.40 13.29
N VAL A 71 -10.25 -2.34 12.48
CA VAL A 71 -9.25 -1.29 12.36
C VAL A 71 -9.01 -0.62 13.71
N THR A 72 -10.07 -0.22 14.41
CA THR A 72 -9.96 0.44 15.72
C THR A 72 -9.26 -0.46 16.75
N ARG A 73 -9.69 -1.73 16.85
CA ARG A 73 -9.05 -2.70 17.76
C ARG A 73 -7.59 -2.97 17.36
N GLY A 74 -7.32 -3.08 16.06
CA GLY A 74 -5.98 -3.34 15.53
C GLY A 74 -5.01 -2.19 15.87
N ILE A 75 -5.40 -0.95 15.66
CA ILE A 75 -4.58 0.22 16.04
C ILE A 75 -4.33 0.25 17.55
N GLY A 76 -5.33 -0.06 18.38
CA GLY A 76 -5.17 -0.17 19.83
C GLY A 76 -4.17 -1.26 20.22
N SER A 77 -4.21 -2.43 19.56
CA SER A 77 -3.25 -3.51 19.78
C SER A 77 -1.82 -3.12 19.40
N VAL A 78 -1.64 -2.42 18.27
CA VAL A 78 -0.33 -1.89 17.86
C VAL A 78 0.19 -0.91 18.89
N ALA A 79 -0.65 0.03 19.33
CA ALA A 79 -0.25 1.05 20.32
C ALA A 79 0.17 0.43 21.65
N ALA A 80 -0.53 -0.62 22.12
CA ALA A 80 -0.20 -1.33 23.34
C ALA A 80 1.10 -2.15 23.24
N SER A 81 1.38 -2.72 22.06
CA SER A 81 2.52 -3.65 21.87
C SER A 81 3.80 -2.95 21.42
N LEU A 82 3.72 -1.99 20.52
CA LEU A 82 4.88 -1.35 19.89
C LEU A 82 4.98 0.15 20.23
N GLY A 83 3.87 0.78 20.54
CA GLY A 83 3.71 2.22 20.66
C GLY A 83 2.77 2.79 19.58
N PRO A 84 2.45 4.09 19.64
CA PRO A 84 1.58 4.72 18.68
C PRO A 84 2.14 4.65 17.26
N VAL A 85 1.27 4.47 16.26
CA VAL A 85 1.68 4.39 14.86
C VAL A 85 2.25 5.74 14.40
N ASP A 86 3.48 5.71 13.92
CA ASP A 86 4.22 6.84 13.36
C ASP A 86 4.24 6.83 11.83
N VAL A 87 4.26 5.62 11.25
CA VAL A 87 4.26 5.40 9.80
C VAL A 87 3.10 4.48 9.44
N LEU A 88 2.18 4.96 8.61
CA LEU A 88 1.10 4.15 8.05
C LEU A 88 1.37 3.88 6.57
N VAL A 89 1.45 2.59 6.19
CA VAL A 89 1.51 2.17 4.79
C VAL A 89 0.22 1.46 4.40
N ASN A 90 -0.63 2.14 3.65
CA ASN A 90 -1.83 1.61 3.06
C ASN A 90 -1.49 0.87 1.76
N ASN A 91 -1.16 -0.43 1.88
CA ASN A 91 -0.81 -1.26 0.74
C ASN A 91 -1.87 -2.34 0.43
N ALA A 92 -2.70 -2.74 1.39
CA ALA A 92 -3.79 -3.68 1.13
C ALA A 92 -4.64 -3.21 -0.06
N GLY A 93 -4.85 -4.08 -1.03
CA GLY A 93 -5.60 -3.75 -2.23
C GLY A 93 -6.00 -4.98 -3.05
N ILE A 94 -6.98 -4.79 -3.91
CA ILE A 94 -7.44 -5.76 -4.90
C ILE A 94 -7.45 -5.14 -6.29
N ALA A 95 -7.29 -5.98 -7.31
CA ALA A 95 -7.42 -5.61 -8.70
C ALA A 95 -8.09 -6.76 -9.46
N GLU A 96 -9.31 -6.55 -9.88
CA GLU A 96 -10.07 -7.49 -10.70
C GLU A 96 -10.44 -6.80 -12.02
N SER A 97 -10.33 -7.53 -13.13
CA SER A 97 -10.65 -7.01 -14.46
C SER A 97 -11.99 -7.54 -14.95
N ALA A 98 -12.83 -6.63 -15.45
CA ALA A 98 -14.08 -6.94 -16.12
C ALA A 98 -14.36 -5.92 -17.22
N SER A 99 -15.08 -6.30 -18.28
CA SER A 99 -15.63 -5.29 -19.20
C SER A 99 -16.60 -4.40 -18.43
N PHE A 100 -16.78 -3.14 -18.86
CA PHE A 100 -17.67 -2.21 -18.16
C PHE A 100 -19.07 -2.77 -17.97
N ALA A 101 -19.63 -3.40 -19.00
CA ALA A 101 -20.94 -4.05 -18.94
C ALA A 101 -21.05 -5.22 -17.94
N ARG A 102 -19.91 -5.78 -17.50
CA ARG A 102 -19.85 -6.85 -16.49
C ARG A 102 -19.33 -6.35 -15.14
N THR A 103 -19.06 -5.07 -15.00
CA THR A 103 -18.71 -4.44 -13.74
C THR A 103 -19.98 -4.14 -12.97
N ASP A 104 -20.47 -5.13 -12.22
CA ASP A 104 -21.64 -4.97 -11.37
C ASP A 104 -21.37 -4.10 -10.13
N ALA A 105 -22.43 -3.72 -9.42
CA ALA A 105 -22.31 -2.89 -8.22
C ALA A 105 -21.45 -3.56 -7.14
N ALA A 106 -21.54 -4.88 -6.98
CA ALA A 106 -20.76 -5.60 -5.97
C ALA A 106 -19.25 -5.55 -6.26
N LEU A 107 -18.84 -5.72 -7.52
CA LEU A 107 -17.46 -5.59 -7.95
C LEU A 107 -16.96 -4.15 -7.75
N TRP A 108 -17.78 -3.17 -8.12
CA TRP A 108 -17.48 -1.75 -7.95
C TRP A 108 -17.28 -1.38 -6.49
N GLU A 109 -18.23 -1.70 -5.63
CA GLU A 109 -18.21 -1.39 -4.19
C GLU A 109 -17.04 -2.09 -3.49
N ARG A 110 -16.76 -3.35 -3.84
CA ARG A 110 -15.64 -4.10 -3.27
C ARG A 110 -14.31 -3.41 -3.54
N HIS A 111 -14.08 -2.87 -4.75
CA HIS A 111 -12.87 -2.12 -5.06
C HIS A 111 -12.78 -0.83 -4.26
N LEU A 112 -13.84 -0.03 -4.20
CA LEU A 112 -13.85 1.19 -3.39
C LEU A 112 -13.66 0.88 -1.90
N ARG A 113 -14.31 -0.16 -1.40
CA ARG A 113 -14.23 -0.56 0.00
C ARG A 113 -12.81 -0.91 0.41
N VAL A 114 -12.11 -1.74 -0.36
CA VAL A 114 -10.75 -2.17 -0.03
C VAL A 114 -9.73 -1.08 -0.35
N ASN A 115 -9.78 -0.49 -1.56
CA ASN A 115 -8.69 0.34 -2.07
C ASN A 115 -8.80 1.83 -1.66
N ALA A 116 -9.97 2.29 -1.19
CA ALA A 116 -10.20 3.68 -0.80
C ALA A 116 -10.74 3.81 0.62
N THR A 117 -11.83 3.11 0.97
CA THR A 117 -12.44 3.21 2.30
C THR A 117 -11.50 2.64 3.38
N GLY A 118 -10.83 1.50 3.13
CA GLY A 118 -9.86 0.94 4.07
C GLY A 118 -8.73 1.92 4.41
N PRO A 119 -8.00 2.49 3.44
CA PRO A 119 -7.03 3.56 3.67
C PRO A 119 -7.57 4.77 4.43
N TYR A 120 -8.81 5.19 4.13
CA TYR A 120 -9.48 6.27 4.87
C TYR A 120 -9.67 5.90 6.34
N LEU A 121 -10.20 4.71 6.65
CA LEU A 121 -10.43 4.27 8.03
C LEU A 121 -9.12 4.22 8.84
N LEU A 122 -8.06 3.69 8.25
CA LEU A 122 -6.74 3.61 8.87
C LEU A 122 -6.14 5.00 9.09
N ALA A 123 -6.15 5.87 8.08
CA ALA A 123 -5.65 7.23 8.20
C ALA A 123 -6.42 8.00 9.29
N ARG A 124 -7.76 7.91 9.31
CA ARG A 124 -8.63 8.53 10.33
C ARG A 124 -8.26 8.06 11.74
N ALA A 125 -7.89 6.79 11.90
CA ALA A 125 -7.57 6.24 13.22
C ALA A 125 -6.18 6.66 13.74
N VAL A 126 -5.19 6.88 12.86
CA VAL A 126 -3.81 7.19 13.30
C VAL A 126 -3.46 8.67 13.24
N LEU A 127 -4.09 9.43 12.33
CA LEU A 127 -3.73 10.82 12.06
C LEU A 127 -3.83 11.76 13.29
N PRO A 128 -4.84 11.67 14.17
CA PRO A 128 -4.92 12.53 15.35
C PRO A 128 -3.66 12.43 16.22
N ALA A 129 -3.20 11.22 16.52
CA ALA A 129 -2.00 11.00 17.32
C ALA A 129 -0.70 11.44 16.61
N MET A 130 -0.62 11.32 15.30
CA MET A 130 0.50 11.87 14.51
C MET A 130 0.54 13.41 14.59
N LEU A 131 -0.61 14.06 14.47
CA LEU A 131 -0.72 15.52 14.57
C LEU A 131 -0.36 16.05 15.96
N GLU A 132 -0.81 15.37 17.02
CA GLU A 132 -0.48 15.72 18.41
C GLU A 132 1.05 15.67 18.64
N ARG A 133 1.71 14.63 18.16
CA ARG A 133 3.16 14.46 18.25
C ARG A 133 3.94 15.31 17.23
N ARG A 134 3.25 15.95 16.28
CA ARG A 134 3.83 16.74 15.19
C ARG A 134 4.85 15.95 14.37
N TRP A 135 4.64 14.65 14.22
CA TRP A 135 5.41 13.77 13.36
C TRP A 135 4.55 12.60 12.90
N GLY A 136 4.58 12.32 11.61
CA GLY A 136 3.89 11.16 11.02
C GLY A 136 4.13 11.04 9.52
N ARG A 137 4.01 9.81 9.00
CA ARG A 137 4.14 9.50 7.57
C ARG A 137 3.00 8.60 7.15
N VAL A 138 2.22 9.05 6.19
CA VAL A 138 1.18 8.22 5.54
C VAL A 138 1.60 7.97 4.10
N ILE A 139 1.78 6.71 3.73
CA ILE A 139 2.19 6.26 2.40
C ILE A 139 1.08 5.39 1.83
N ASN A 140 0.47 5.82 0.74
CA ASN A 140 -0.59 5.10 0.06
C ASN A 140 -0.04 4.40 -1.18
N ILE A 141 -0.14 3.08 -1.27
CA ILE A 141 0.24 2.34 -2.47
C ILE A 141 -0.94 2.40 -3.45
N ALA A 142 -0.86 3.38 -4.34
CA ALA A 142 -1.86 3.60 -5.37
C ALA A 142 -1.57 2.74 -6.63
N SER A 143 -1.50 3.33 -7.79
CA SER A 143 -1.18 2.69 -9.08
C SER A 143 -1.08 3.78 -10.17
N LEU A 144 -0.44 3.50 -11.29
CA LEU A 144 -0.61 4.28 -12.52
C LEU A 144 -2.10 4.41 -12.90
N ALA A 145 -2.90 3.36 -12.64
CA ALA A 145 -4.35 3.41 -12.83
C ALA A 145 -5.07 4.40 -11.90
N GLY A 146 -4.40 4.99 -10.91
CA GLY A 146 -4.90 6.12 -10.12
C GLY A 146 -4.65 7.49 -10.74
N LEU A 147 -3.94 7.53 -11.86
CA LEU A 147 -3.57 8.76 -12.60
C LEU A 147 -4.12 8.77 -14.02
N VAL A 148 -4.23 7.58 -14.64
CA VAL A 148 -4.74 7.41 -16.01
C VAL A 148 -5.73 6.26 -16.08
N GLY A 149 -6.62 6.29 -17.08
CA GLY A 149 -7.57 5.22 -17.33
C GLY A 149 -6.94 4.05 -18.07
N ALA A 150 -7.45 2.83 -17.80
CA ALA A 150 -7.10 1.65 -18.56
C ALA A 150 -8.37 0.80 -18.86
N PRO A 151 -8.41 0.10 -20.00
CA PRO A 151 -9.54 -0.74 -20.35
C PRO A 151 -9.70 -1.92 -19.38
N TYR A 152 -10.94 -2.36 -19.18
CA TYR A 152 -11.31 -3.52 -18.38
C TYR A 152 -11.05 -3.43 -16.86
N VAL A 153 -10.66 -2.26 -16.33
CA VAL A 153 -10.35 -2.05 -14.90
C VAL A 153 -11.05 -0.81 -14.33
N ALA A 154 -12.28 -0.51 -14.78
CA ALA A 154 -13.00 0.71 -14.39
C ALA A 154 -13.14 0.87 -12.87
N ALA A 155 -13.59 -0.18 -12.15
CA ALA A 155 -13.73 -0.14 -10.69
C ALA A 155 -12.38 0.03 -9.97
N TYR A 156 -11.33 -0.65 -10.44
CA TYR A 156 -9.98 -0.50 -9.92
C TYR A 156 -9.45 0.92 -10.15
N THR A 157 -9.55 1.42 -11.38
CA THR A 157 -9.15 2.78 -11.76
C THR A 157 -9.84 3.82 -10.89
N ALA A 158 -11.16 3.77 -10.76
CA ALA A 158 -11.92 4.69 -9.91
C ALA A 158 -11.45 4.63 -8.44
N SER A 159 -11.25 3.42 -7.89
CA SER A 159 -10.79 3.25 -6.52
C SER A 159 -9.38 3.80 -6.28
N LYS A 160 -8.46 3.66 -7.25
CA LYS A 160 -7.09 4.18 -7.14
C LYS A 160 -7.04 5.70 -7.37
N HIS A 161 -7.91 6.27 -8.22
CA HIS A 161 -8.10 7.73 -8.30
C HIS A 161 -8.63 8.30 -6.99
N ALA A 162 -9.60 7.62 -6.35
CA ALA A 162 -10.09 8.01 -5.02
C ALA A 162 -8.96 8.02 -3.98
N LEU A 163 -8.06 7.04 -4.00
CA LEU A 163 -6.92 6.98 -3.09
C LEU A 163 -5.92 8.12 -3.33
N VAL A 164 -5.64 8.47 -4.59
CA VAL A 164 -4.80 9.64 -4.93
C VAL A 164 -5.48 10.94 -4.50
N GLY A 165 -6.79 11.06 -4.70
CA GLY A 165 -7.58 12.19 -4.23
C GLY A 165 -7.52 12.34 -2.70
N LEU A 166 -7.71 11.24 -1.97
CA LEU A 166 -7.57 11.21 -0.50
C LEU A 166 -6.16 11.62 -0.06
N THR A 167 -5.11 11.14 -0.75
CA THR A 167 -3.71 11.51 -0.47
C THR A 167 -3.53 13.02 -0.53
N ARG A 168 -3.98 13.66 -1.61
CA ARG A 168 -3.83 15.11 -1.84
C ARG A 168 -4.65 15.92 -0.84
N ALA A 169 -5.87 15.49 -0.55
CA ALA A 169 -6.74 16.16 0.42
C ALA A 169 -6.13 16.15 1.83
N LEU A 170 -5.69 14.98 2.30
CA LEU A 170 -5.04 14.87 3.61
C LEU A 170 -3.72 15.63 3.66
N ALA A 171 -2.90 15.57 2.61
CA ALA A 171 -1.64 16.30 2.53
C ALA A 171 -1.84 17.82 2.68
N ALA A 172 -2.88 18.37 2.04
CA ALA A 172 -3.23 19.79 2.17
C ALA A 172 -3.68 20.12 3.61
N GLU A 173 -4.46 19.25 4.24
CA GLU A 173 -4.96 19.44 5.61
C GLU A 173 -3.84 19.41 6.65
N VAL A 174 -2.82 18.57 6.47
CA VAL A 174 -1.72 18.38 7.44
C VAL A 174 -0.49 19.22 7.12
N ALA A 175 -0.52 20.04 6.07
CA ALA A 175 0.61 20.87 5.65
C ALA A 175 1.16 21.72 6.82
N GLY A 176 2.47 21.70 7.02
CA GLY A 176 3.14 22.44 8.11
C GLY A 176 2.94 21.86 9.51
N LYS A 177 2.22 20.75 9.67
CA LYS A 177 1.94 20.13 10.98
C LYS A 177 2.90 18.99 11.36
N GLY A 178 3.97 18.78 10.58
CA GLY A 178 4.97 17.72 10.84
C GLY A 178 4.57 16.34 10.31
N VAL A 179 3.45 16.24 9.62
CA VAL A 179 2.96 15.01 8.99
C VAL A 179 3.03 15.16 7.47
N THR A 180 3.43 14.09 6.77
CA THR A 180 3.36 14.03 5.30
C THR A 180 2.46 12.88 4.84
N VAL A 181 1.78 13.08 3.72
CA VAL A 181 0.89 12.09 3.10
C VAL A 181 1.23 12.01 1.62
N ASN A 182 1.71 10.86 1.15
CA ASN A 182 2.12 10.67 -0.23
C ASN A 182 1.55 9.37 -0.81
N ALA A 183 1.45 9.31 -2.13
CA ALA A 183 1.11 8.09 -2.87
C ALA A 183 2.32 7.59 -3.67
N ILE A 184 2.51 6.28 -3.71
CA ILE A 184 3.39 5.62 -4.68
C ILE A 184 2.48 4.98 -5.72
N CYS A 185 2.75 5.25 -6.98
CA CYS A 185 1.93 4.84 -8.12
C CYS A 185 2.71 3.89 -9.04
N PRO A 186 2.85 2.59 -8.66
CA PRO A 186 3.50 1.62 -9.52
C PRO A 186 2.68 1.32 -10.76
N GLY A 187 3.37 0.98 -11.85
CA GLY A 187 2.80 0.25 -12.97
C GLY A 187 2.55 -1.23 -12.62
N PHE A 188 2.65 -2.10 -13.61
CA PHE A 188 2.56 -3.55 -13.39
C PHE A 188 3.79 -4.03 -12.61
N ALA A 189 3.55 -4.49 -11.37
CA ALA A 189 4.60 -4.97 -10.47
C ALA A 189 4.60 -6.51 -10.41
N ALA A 190 5.77 -7.11 -10.20
CA ALA A 190 5.99 -8.56 -10.12
C ALA A 190 5.35 -9.15 -8.85
N THR A 191 4.02 -9.31 -8.86
CA THR A 191 3.19 -9.72 -7.73
C THR A 191 2.06 -10.65 -8.17
N ASP A 192 1.39 -11.26 -7.21
CA ASP A 192 0.23 -12.13 -7.47
C ASP A 192 -0.90 -11.44 -8.25
N ILE A 193 -1.05 -10.12 -8.13
CA ILE A 193 -2.02 -9.36 -8.93
C ILE A 193 -1.69 -9.51 -10.41
N VAL A 194 -0.42 -9.33 -10.78
CA VAL A 194 0.04 -9.48 -12.17
C VAL A 194 0.00 -10.94 -12.59
N TRP A 195 0.44 -11.87 -11.74
CA TRP A 195 0.43 -13.30 -12.05
C TRP A 195 -0.98 -13.83 -12.28
N ASN A 196 -1.96 -13.42 -11.45
CA ASN A 196 -3.37 -13.78 -11.64
C ASN A 196 -3.95 -13.13 -12.90
N GLY A 197 -3.59 -11.87 -13.18
CA GLY A 197 -3.94 -11.20 -14.43
C GLY A 197 -3.41 -11.94 -15.66
N ALA A 198 -2.15 -12.35 -15.64
CA ALA A 198 -1.51 -13.12 -16.71
C ALA A 198 -2.17 -14.48 -16.92
N ARG A 199 -2.50 -15.22 -15.84
CA ARG A 199 -3.26 -16.49 -15.96
C ARG A 199 -4.63 -16.27 -16.61
N ASN A 200 -5.34 -15.19 -16.24
CA ASN A 200 -6.63 -14.86 -16.85
C ASN A 200 -6.52 -14.50 -18.34
N ILE A 201 -5.46 -13.78 -18.72
CA ILE A 201 -5.18 -13.46 -20.13
C ILE A 201 -4.88 -14.75 -20.90
N ALA A 202 -3.97 -15.59 -20.40
CA ALA A 202 -3.61 -16.88 -21.01
C ALA A 202 -4.85 -17.75 -21.24
N ALA A 203 -5.69 -17.92 -20.22
CA ALA A 203 -6.93 -18.71 -20.29
C ALA A 203 -7.93 -18.20 -21.33
N ARG A 204 -7.98 -16.88 -21.58
CA ARG A 204 -8.94 -16.27 -22.52
C ARG A 204 -8.43 -16.14 -23.96
N THR A 205 -7.12 -16.10 -24.14
CA THR A 205 -6.52 -15.78 -25.44
C THR A 205 -5.75 -16.93 -26.06
N GLY A 206 -5.55 -18.04 -25.33
CA GLY A 206 -4.72 -19.17 -25.76
C GLY A 206 -3.21 -18.89 -25.77
N LYS A 207 -2.78 -17.72 -25.29
CA LYS A 207 -1.35 -17.40 -25.12
C LYS A 207 -0.74 -18.18 -23.95
N SER A 208 0.57 -18.36 -23.94
CA SER A 208 1.27 -18.90 -22.79
C SER A 208 1.23 -17.91 -21.62
N PHE A 209 1.52 -18.39 -20.41
CA PHE A 209 1.63 -17.53 -19.22
C PHE A 209 2.75 -16.50 -19.41
N GLU A 210 3.90 -16.92 -19.94
CA GLU A 210 5.08 -16.08 -20.18
C GLU A 210 4.77 -14.98 -21.20
N GLU A 211 4.04 -15.30 -22.27
CA GLU A 211 3.61 -14.32 -23.27
C GLU A 211 2.65 -13.28 -22.67
N ALA A 212 1.74 -13.72 -21.77
CA ALA A 212 0.83 -12.83 -21.08
C ALA A 212 1.57 -11.90 -20.10
N VAL A 213 2.55 -12.43 -19.34
CA VAL A 213 3.41 -11.63 -18.46
C VAL A 213 4.22 -10.61 -19.28
N ALA A 214 4.84 -11.04 -20.38
CA ALA A 214 5.61 -10.14 -21.24
C ALA A 214 4.72 -9.06 -21.87
N ALA A 215 3.46 -9.37 -22.20
CA ALA A 215 2.51 -8.39 -22.71
C ALA A 215 2.17 -7.34 -21.63
N MET A 216 1.97 -7.74 -20.36
CA MET A 216 1.72 -6.83 -19.25
C MET A 216 2.96 -5.96 -18.95
N ALA A 217 4.16 -6.55 -18.99
CA ALA A 217 5.41 -5.82 -18.78
C ALA A 217 5.60 -4.69 -19.80
N ARG A 218 5.26 -4.94 -21.08
CA ARG A 218 5.31 -3.94 -22.16
C ARG A 218 4.31 -2.79 -22.02
N LEU A 219 3.31 -2.92 -21.14
CA LEU A 219 2.39 -1.81 -20.82
C LEU A 219 3.00 -0.80 -19.85
N ASN A 220 4.07 -1.17 -19.15
CA ASN A 220 4.86 -0.18 -18.42
C ASN A 220 5.71 0.61 -19.43
N PRO A 221 5.84 1.92 -19.29
CA PRO A 221 6.69 2.77 -20.13
C PRO A 221 8.13 2.24 -20.24
N GLY A 222 8.71 1.71 -19.19
CA GLY A 222 10.04 1.07 -19.18
C GLY A 222 10.10 -0.35 -19.76
N GLY A 223 8.97 -0.92 -20.22
CA GLY A 223 8.90 -2.23 -20.87
C GLY A 223 9.16 -3.44 -19.98
N ARG A 224 9.25 -3.25 -18.66
CA ARG A 224 9.51 -4.30 -17.67
C ARG A 224 8.50 -4.25 -16.52
N LEU A 225 8.41 -5.32 -15.75
CA LEU A 225 7.70 -5.29 -14.47
C LEU A 225 8.50 -4.49 -13.44
N ILE A 226 7.77 -3.85 -12.52
CA ILE A 226 8.35 -3.19 -11.34
C ILE A 226 8.61 -4.26 -10.29
N GLU A 227 9.81 -4.31 -9.74
CA GLU A 227 10.09 -5.21 -8.63
C GLU A 227 9.50 -4.65 -7.32
N PRO A 228 8.91 -5.51 -6.46
CA PRO A 228 8.41 -5.09 -5.15
C PRO A 228 9.44 -4.32 -4.33
N ALA A 229 10.71 -4.65 -4.44
CA ALA A 229 11.83 -3.97 -3.77
C ALA A 229 11.98 -2.50 -4.22
N GLU A 230 11.67 -2.16 -5.48
CA GLU A 230 11.73 -0.78 -5.97
C GLU A 230 10.67 0.09 -5.27
N VAL A 231 9.46 -0.45 -5.11
CA VAL A 231 8.38 0.22 -4.36
C VAL A 231 8.78 0.40 -2.90
N ALA A 232 9.38 -0.63 -2.31
CA ALA A 232 9.84 -0.61 -0.92
C ALA A 232 10.96 0.42 -0.71
N ALA A 233 11.88 0.59 -1.66
CA ALA A 233 12.94 1.59 -1.60
C ALA A 233 12.37 3.03 -1.59
N VAL A 234 11.33 3.30 -2.39
CA VAL A 234 10.65 4.60 -2.37
C VAL A 234 9.92 4.83 -1.04
N ALA A 235 9.25 3.80 -0.51
CA ALA A 235 8.59 3.91 0.79
C ALA A 235 9.61 4.21 1.91
N ALA A 236 10.76 3.52 1.92
CA ALA A 236 11.86 3.76 2.87
C ALA A 236 12.44 5.17 2.76
N LYS A 237 12.54 5.72 1.54
CA LYS A 237 12.98 7.12 1.34
C LYS A 237 11.96 8.11 1.92
N LEU A 238 10.66 7.89 1.70
CA LEU A 238 9.59 8.79 2.12
C LEU A 238 9.48 8.92 3.65
N ILE A 239 9.86 7.93 4.43
CA ILE A 239 9.81 8.05 5.90
C ILE A 239 10.85 9.04 6.44
N ARG A 240 11.93 9.32 5.70
CA ARG A 240 12.98 10.27 6.03
C ARG A 240 12.82 11.63 5.35
N ASP A 241 11.85 11.74 4.43
CA ASP A 241 11.63 12.94 3.64
C ASP A 241 10.52 13.78 4.28
N ASP A 242 10.91 14.91 4.83
CA ASP A 242 10.01 15.89 5.43
C ASP A 242 9.45 16.90 4.41
N ALA A 243 10.05 16.98 3.23
CA ALA A 243 9.73 17.99 2.23
C ALA A 243 8.63 17.52 1.26
N THR A 244 8.63 16.22 0.92
CA THR A 244 7.65 15.66 -0.02
C THR A 244 6.31 15.43 0.68
N ASN A 245 5.28 16.15 0.22
CA ASN A 245 3.92 16.03 0.76
C ASN A 245 2.88 16.27 -0.35
N GLY A 246 1.92 15.36 -0.49
CA GLY A 246 0.86 15.42 -1.50
C GLY A 246 1.23 14.83 -2.87
N GLU A 247 2.42 14.26 -2.99
CA GLU A 247 2.92 13.73 -4.25
C GLU A 247 2.34 12.36 -4.60
N ALA A 248 2.20 12.14 -5.91
CA ALA A 248 1.88 10.85 -6.52
C ALA A 248 3.10 10.37 -7.31
N ILE A 249 3.99 9.64 -6.62
CA ILE A 249 5.30 9.24 -7.15
C ILE A 249 5.12 8.06 -8.09
N VAL A 250 5.47 8.26 -9.35
CA VAL A 250 5.34 7.25 -10.42
C VAL A 250 6.55 6.31 -10.43
N LEU A 251 6.26 5.01 -10.50
CA LEU A 251 7.23 3.96 -10.80
C LEU A 251 6.74 3.19 -12.02
N ASP A 252 7.32 3.46 -13.17
CA ASP A 252 6.89 2.95 -14.48
C ASP A 252 7.94 2.09 -15.19
N GLY A 253 9.05 1.81 -14.53
CA GLY A 253 10.14 0.98 -15.04
C GLY A 253 11.14 1.69 -15.94
N THR A 254 11.04 3.01 -16.10
CA THR A 254 11.97 3.80 -16.94
C THR A 254 13.32 4.05 -16.28
N LYS A 255 13.48 3.75 -15.01
CA LYS A 255 14.73 3.94 -14.25
C LYS A 255 15.16 2.65 -13.59
#